data_f055c6fb334a945a3ab8f8130b8bb0b6
#
_entry.id   f055c6fb334a945a3ab8f8130b8bb0b6
#
_cell.length_a   1.000
_cell.length_b   1.000
_cell.length_c   1.000
_cell.angle_alpha   90.00
_cell.angle_beta   90.00
_cell.angle_gamma   90.00
#
_symmetry.space_group_name_H-M   'P 1'
#
loop_
_entity.id
_entity.type
_entity.pdbx_description
1 polymer ?
#
loop_
_entity_poly.entity_id
_entity_poly.type
_entity_poly.pdbx_seq_one_letter_code
_entity_poly.pdbx_strand_id
1 'polypeptide(L)'
;MRIKAVLFDLFDTLVIIEGGGAHYAPSLRKLHEFLRENQVNVPFEDFHKIYFQVRDKLYSESRESLEEPHFNLRISQTLQKLGYNFNAEDPVIKGATQAFSEKFMEYISLDPDAPQVLERLHGKYKLGLISNLAIPECAWKLLEKFNLKNFFDTIIISGEINRRKPSAEIFQKALKNLGVKASEALFVGDMPGLDIAGPKKVGMKAILIQRRPANNKMEIKPDKTIKRLTELLPILEDC
;
A
#
# COMPACT_ATOMS: atom_id res chain seq x y z
N MET A 1 15.31 -16.51 19.21
CA MET A 1 15.52 -15.02 19.11
C MET A 1 14.17 -14.39 19.37
N ARG A 2 14.07 -13.47 20.33
CA ARG A 2 12.79 -12.86 20.73
C ARG A 2 12.40 -11.76 19.75
N ILE A 3 11.16 -11.80 19.23
CA ILE A 3 10.58 -10.73 18.43
C ILE A 3 10.35 -9.50 19.32
N LYS A 4 10.76 -8.32 18.83
CA LYS A 4 10.57 -7.02 19.49
C LYS A 4 9.67 -6.08 18.68
N ALA A 5 9.58 -6.30 17.36
CA ALA A 5 8.76 -5.48 16.47
C ALA A 5 7.90 -6.34 15.55
N VAL A 6 6.67 -5.90 15.32
CA VAL A 6 5.74 -6.47 14.33
C VAL A 6 5.36 -5.38 13.34
N LEU A 7 5.62 -5.64 12.07
CA LEU A 7 5.30 -4.71 10.98
C LEU A 7 4.21 -5.32 10.10
N PHE A 8 3.33 -4.48 9.62
CA PHE A 8 2.18 -4.87 8.82
C PHE A 8 2.19 -4.16 7.47
N ASP A 9 1.72 -4.86 6.44
CA ASP A 9 1.14 -4.22 5.28
C ASP A 9 -0.24 -3.64 5.62
N LEU A 10 -0.79 -2.78 4.75
CA LEU A 10 -2.09 -2.14 4.96
C LEU A 10 -3.21 -2.87 4.22
N PHE A 11 -3.15 -2.89 2.88
CA PHE A 11 -4.24 -3.39 2.04
C PHE A 11 -4.26 -4.92 1.98
N ASP A 12 -5.48 -5.49 2.03
CA ASP A 12 -5.68 -6.94 2.14
C ASP A 12 -4.95 -7.59 3.33
N THR A 13 -4.52 -6.75 4.29
CA THR A 13 -3.89 -7.15 5.55
C THR A 13 -4.67 -6.59 6.75
N LEU A 14 -4.62 -5.28 6.98
CA LEU A 14 -5.36 -4.58 8.05
C LEU A 14 -6.68 -3.98 7.55
N VAL A 15 -6.74 -3.64 6.28
CA VAL A 15 -7.97 -3.20 5.59
C VAL A 15 -8.17 -4.07 4.35
N ILE A 16 -9.41 -4.27 3.94
CA ILE A 16 -9.81 -5.15 2.84
C ILE A 16 -10.28 -4.30 1.66
N ILE A 17 -9.78 -4.62 0.47
CA ILE A 17 -10.27 -4.04 -0.78
C ILE A 17 -11.44 -4.89 -1.27
N GLU A 18 -12.65 -4.35 -1.18
CA GLU A 18 -13.87 -5.04 -1.58
C GLU A 18 -14.00 -5.14 -3.11
N GLY A 19 -14.66 -6.20 -3.58
CA GLY A 19 -15.04 -6.33 -5.00
C GLY A 19 -13.90 -6.70 -5.95
N GLY A 20 -12.76 -7.21 -5.45
CA GLY A 20 -11.75 -7.87 -6.29
C GLY A 20 -11.19 -7.03 -7.45
N GLY A 21 -11.05 -5.71 -7.27
CA GLY A 21 -10.56 -4.80 -8.32
C GLY A 21 -11.65 -3.98 -9.01
N ALA A 22 -12.92 -4.21 -8.73
CA ALA A 22 -14.05 -3.45 -9.28
C ALA A 22 -14.04 -1.95 -8.92
N HIS A 23 -13.28 -1.56 -7.91
CA HIS A 23 -13.12 -0.18 -7.45
C HIS A 23 -12.44 0.74 -8.48
N TYR A 24 -11.58 0.18 -9.35
CA TYR A 24 -10.67 1.00 -10.16
C TYR A 24 -11.40 1.82 -11.23
N ALA A 25 -12.32 1.22 -11.98
CA ALA A 25 -13.05 1.90 -13.03
C ALA A 25 -13.96 3.02 -12.51
N PRO A 26 -14.76 2.83 -11.43
CA PRO A 26 -15.52 3.93 -10.82
C PRO A 26 -14.64 5.06 -10.29
N SER A 27 -13.49 4.74 -9.66
CA SER A 27 -12.56 5.76 -9.17
C SER A 27 -11.95 6.58 -10.30
N LEU A 28 -11.61 5.92 -11.42
CA LEU A 28 -11.09 6.61 -12.60
C LEU A 28 -12.15 7.49 -13.28
N ARG A 29 -13.42 7.04 -13.29
CA ARG A 29 -14.54 7.88 -13.78
C ARG A 29 -14.72 9.11 -12.91
N LYS A 30 -14.63 8.98 -11.58
CA LYS A 30 -14.76 10.11 -10.67
C LYS A 30 -13.64 11.13 -10.84
N LEU A 31 -12.41 10.65 -11.03
CA LEU A 31 -11.27 11.49 -11.40
C LEU A 31 -11.53 12.26 -12.72
N HIS A 32 -12.01 11.56 -13.75
CA HIS A 32 -12.28 12.17 -15.05
C HIS A 32 -13.44 13.18 -14.98
N GLU A 33 -14.50 12.93 -14.20
CA GLU A 33 -15.58 13.88 -13.94
C GLU A 33 -15.03 15.18 -13.36
N PHE A 34 -14.15 15.08 -12.32
CA PHE A 34 -13.48 16.23 -11.74
C PHE A 34 -12.65 17.02 -12.77
N LEU A 35 -11.90 16.33 -13.63
CA LEU A 35 -11.12 16.97 -14.68
C LEU A 35 -12.03 17.75 -15.66
N ARG A 36 -13.18 17.19 -16.05
CA ARG A 36 -14.15 17.86 -16.92
C ARG A 36 -14.75 19.12 -16.28
N GLU A 37 -15.08 19.06 -15.00
CA GLU A 37 -15.54 20.22 -14.20
C GLU A 37 -14.47 21.34 -14.14
N ASN A 38 -13.20 20.98 -14.31
CA ASN A 38 -12.05 21.89 -14.35
C ASN A 38 -11.51 22.14 -15.77
N GLN A 39 -12.40 22.17 -16.76
CA GLN A 39 -12.15 22.56 -18.16
C GLN A 39 -11.22 21.61 -18.97
N VAL A 40 -11.03 20.39 -18.52
CA VAL A 40 -10.34 19.35 -19.29
C VAL A 40 -11.37 18.60 -20.14
N ASN A 41 -11.63 19.09 -21.34
CA ASN A 41 -12.68 18.59 -22.24
C ASN A 41 -12.16 17.44 -23.12
N VAL A 42 -11.90 16.28 -22.52
CA VAL A 42 -11.48 15.05 -23.21
C VAL A 42 -12.58 13.98 -23.04
N PRO A 43 -12.98 13.25 -24.10
CA PRO A 43 -13.84 12.08 -23.95
C PRO A 43 -13.23 11.04 -22.99
N PHE A 44 -14.07 10.39 -22.20
CA PHE A 44 -13.58 9.40 -21.21
C PHE A 44 -12.78 8.27 -21.86
N GLU A 45 -13.17 7.82 -23.03
CA GLU A 45 -12.52 6.72 -23.75
C GLU A 45 -11.09 7.09 -24.17
N ASP A 46 -10.87 8.32 -24.64
CA ASP A 46 -9.54 8.81 -25.01
C ASP A 46 -8.66 8.98 -23.78
N PHE A 47 -9.22 9.58 -22.71
CA PHE A 47 -8.54 9.69 -21.42
C PHE A 47 -8.16 8.32 -20.88
N HIS A 48 -9.09 7.38 -20.82
CA HIS A 48 -8.90 6.03 -20.33
C HIS A 48 -7.76 5.30 -21.09
N LYS A 49 -7.78 5.36 -22.41
CA LYS A 49 -6.76 4.73 -23.26
C LYS A 49 -5.37 5.26 -22.94
N ILE A 50 -5.19 6.58 -22.92
CA ILE A 50 -3.90 7.21 -22.67
C ILE A 50 -3.44 7.01 -21.22
N TYR A 51 -4.39 7.08 -20.25
CA TYR A 51 -4.11 6.82 -18.85
C TYR A 51 -3.49 5.43 -18.63
N PHE A 52 -4.06 4.38 -19.25
CA PHE A 52 -3.51 3.04 -19.10
C PHE A 52 -2.16 2.87 -19.77
N GLN A 53 -1.91 3.51 -20.91
CA GLN A 53 -0.59 3.53 -21.53
C GLN A 53 0.47 4.17 -20.61
N VAL A 54 0.15 5.32 -20.00
CA VAL A 54 1.06 5.99 -19.06
C VAL A 54 1.26 5.13 -17.81
N ARG A 55 0.18 4.57 -17.25
CA ARG A 55 0.25 3.68 -16.09
C ARG A 55 1.18 2.50 -16.35
N ASP A 56 1.00 1.80 -17.47
CA ASP A 56 1.74 0.58 -17.78
C ASP A 56 3.23 0.90 -18.02
N LYS A 57 3.53 2.04 -18.64
CA LYS A 57 4.90 2.54 -18.78
C LYS A 57 5.53 2.79 -17.39
N LEU A 58 4.88 3.56 -16.52
CA LEU A 58 5.37 3.87 -15.18
C LEU A 58 5.53 2.59 -14.33
N TYR A 59 4.64 1.63 -14.44
CA TYR A 59 4.77 0.35 -13.76
C TYR A 59 5.95 -0.48 -14.26
N SER A 60 6.21 -0.45 -15.57
CA SER A 60 7.39 -1.13 -16.12
C SER A 60 8.69 -0.54 -15.57
N GLU A 61 8.79 0.79 -15.56
CA GLU A 61 9.95 1.51 -15.00
C GLU A 61 10.11 1.24 -13.50
N SER A 62 9.00 1.25 -12.74
CA SER A 62 8.99 0.99 -11.29
C SER A 62 9.34 -0.47 -10.92
N ARG A 63 9.19 -1.44 -11.82
CA ARG A 63 9.62 -2.83 -11.56
C ARG A 63 11.13 -2.95 -11.46
N GLU A 64 11.87 -2.14 -12.21
CA GLU A 64 13.32 -2.16 -12.24
C GLU A 64 13.90 -1.25 -11.15
N SER A 65 13.40 -0.02 -11.05
CA SER A 65 13.92 0.98 -10.11
C SER A 65 13.44 0.79 -8.67
N LEU A 66 12.31 0.10 -8.44
CA LEU A 66 11.57 0.01 -7.17
C LEU A 66 11.17 1.38 -6.62
N GLU A 67 11.00 2.36 -7.50
CA GLU A 67 10.45 3.67 -7.17
C GLU A 67 8.93 3.64 -7.16
N GLU A 68 8.32 4.52 -6.38
CA GLU A 68 6.86 4.74 -6.32
C GLU A 68 6.56 6.23 -6.48
N PRO A 69 6.64 6.78 -7.70
CA PRO A 69 6.29 8.17 -7.90
C PRO A 69 4.84 8.43 -7.54
N HIS A 70 4.58 9.64 -7.00
CA HIS A 70 3.24 10.04 -6.60
C HIS A 70 2.26 9.92 -7.78
N PHE A 71 1.03 9.54 -7.50
CA PHE A 71 -0.04 9.32 -8.48
C PHE A 71 -0.31 10.52 -9.39
N ASN A 72 -0.09 11.73 -8.88
CA ASN A 72 -0.18 12.99 -9.63
C ASN A 72 0.65 12.97 -10.91
N LEU A 73 1.85 12.35 -10.87
CA LEU A 73 2.71 12.24 -12.06
C LEU A 73 2.00 11.48 -13.18
N ARG A 74 1.27 10.41 -12.83
CA ARG A 74 0.50 9.64 -13.81
C ARG A 74 -0.58 10.46 -14.48
N ILE A 75 -1.34 11.24 -13.71
CA ILE A 75 -2.39 12.12 -14.24
C ILE A 75 -1.78 13.21 -15.10
N SER A 76 -0.75 13.91 -14.61
CA SER A 76 -0.04 14.96 -15.32
C SER A 76 0.48 14.47 -16.68
N GLN A 77 1.20 13.35 -16.73
CA GLN A 77 1.71 12.78 -17.98
C GLN A 77 0.57 12.33 -18.93
N THR A 78 -0.54 11.85 -18.37
CA THR A 78 -1.73 11.51 -19.18
C THR A 78 -2.27 12.76 -19.89
N LEU A 79 -2.45 13.83 -19.14
CA LEU A 79 -2.99 15.09 -19.69
C LEU A 79 -2.01 15.75 -20.65
N GLN A 80 -0.71 15.69 -20.40
CA GLN A 80 0.31 16.19 -21.34
C GLN A 80 0.25 15.47 -22.70
N LYS A 81 0.07 14.14 -22.69
CA LYS A 81 -0.14 13.38 -23.92
C LYS A 81 -1.45 13.71 -24.65
N LEU A 82 -2.42 14.27 -23.94
CA LEU A 82 -3.70 14.73 -24.48
C LEU A 82 -3.69 16.22 -24.87
N GLY A 83 -2.51 16.87 -24.82
CA GLY A 83 -2.32 18.25 -25.24
C GLY A 83 -2.57 19.31 -24.17
N TYR A 84 -2.74 18.92 -22.91
CA TYR A 84 -2.88 19.85 -21.77
C TYR A 84 -1.56 20.03 -21.05
N ASN A 85 -1.26 21.26 -20.62
CA ASN A 85 -0.01 21.56 -19.93
C ASN A 85 -0.23 21.69 -18.40
N PHE A 86 -0.41 20.55 -17.73
CA PHE A 86 -0.45 20.47 -16.27
C PHE A 86 0.79 19.76 -15.74
N ASN A 87 1.36 20.26 -14.66
CA ASN A 87 2.39 19.57 -13.89
C ASN A 87 1.77 18.82 -12.68
N ALA A 88 2.55 17.94 -12.03
CA ALA A 88 2.06 17.10 -10.94
C ALA A 88 1.62 17.90 -9.68
N GLU A 89 2.09 19.14 -9.54
CA GLU A 89 1.79 20.00 -8.40
C GLU A 89 0.58 20.91 -8.62
N ASP A 90 0.03 20.93 -9.85
CA ASP A 90 -1.13 21.76 -10.16
C ASP A 90 -2.34 21.39 -9.31
N PRO A 91 -3.10 22.39 -8.82
CA PRO A 91 -4.31 22.15 -7.99
C PRO A 91 -5.33 21.25 -8.69
N VAL A 92 -5.47 21.34 -10.01
CA VAL A 92 -6.38 20.48 -10.81
C VAL A 92 -5.94 19.01 -10.74
N ILE A 93 -4.62 18.73 -10.81
CA ILE A 93 -4.08 17.38 -10.70
C ILE A 93 -4.29 16.83 -9.28
N LYS A 94 -4.01 17.64 -8.26
CA LYS A 94 -4.24 17.25 -6.85
C LYS A 94 -5.71 16.97 -6.57
N GLY A 95 -6.61 17.82 -7.08
CA GLY A 95 -8.06 17.62 -6.96
C GLY A 95 -8.55 16.35 -7.66
N ALA A 96 -8.02 16.07 -8.86
CA ALA A 96 -8.33 14.83 -9.59
C ALA A 96 -7.85 13.57 -8.83
N THR A 97 -6.66 13.62 -8.24
CA THR A 97 -6.15 12.56 -7.35
C THR A 97 -7.03 12.37 -6.13
N GLN A 98 -7.48 13.47 -5.51
CA GLN A 98 -8.39 13.43 -4.37
C GLN A 98 -9.73 12.79 -4.76
N ALA A 99 -10.33 13.17 -5.89
CA ALA A 99 -11.58 12.60 -6.38
C ALA A 99 -11.47 11.08 -6.63
N PHE A 100 -10.35 10.63 -7.21
CA PHE A 100 -10.05 9.21 -7.34
C PHE A 100 -9.98 8.51 -5.97
N SER A 101 -9.24 9.09 -5.05
CA SER A 101 -8.97 8.54 -3.72
C SER A 101 -10.24 8.43 -2.87
N GLU A 102 -11.09 9.46 -2.89
CA GLU A 102 -12.37 9.45 -2.17
C GLU A 102 -13.28 8.33 -2.67
N LYS A 103 -13.39 8.16 -3.99
CA LYS A 103 -14.16 7.06 -4.57
C LYS A 103 -13.56 5.70 -4.27
N PHE A 104 -12.23 5.56 -4.31
CA PHE A 104 -11.53 4.33 -3.95
C PHE A 104 -11.81 3.93 -2.50
N MET A 105 -11.77 4.88 -1.57
CA MET A 105 -12.00 4.62 -0.13
C MET A 105 -13.41 4.09 0.20
N GLU A 106 -14.40 4.26 -0.70
CA GLU A 106 -15.74 3.66 -0.53
C GLU A 106 -15.70 2.12 -0.62
N TYR A 107 -14.68 1.56 -1.27
CA TYR A 107 -14.47 0.12 -1.44
C TYR A 107 -13.53 -0.49 -0.37
N ILE A 108 -13.18 0.30 0.66
CA ILE A 108 -12.26 -0.17 1.70
C ILE A 108 -13.02 -0.35 3.00
N SER A 109 -12.94 -1.56 3.53
CA SER A 109 -13.43 -1.94 4.86
C SER A 109 -12.27 -2.29 5.81
N LEU A 110 -12.51 -2.18 7.11
CA LEU A 110 -11.56 -2.62 8.12
C LEU A 110 -11.62 -4.15 8.25
N ASP A 111 -10.46 -4.81 8.32
CA ASP A 111 -10.43 -6.23 8.72
C ASP A 111 -10.99 -6.38 10.15
N PRO A 112 -11.97 -7.26 10.39
CA PRO A 112 -12.64 -7.36 11.68
C PRO A 112 -11.71 -7.77 12.85
N ASP A 113 -10.61 -8.44 12.56
CA ASP A 113 -9.64 -8.87 13.56
C ASP A 113 -8.59 -7.78 13.85
N ALA A 114 -8.39 -6.79 12.95
CA ALA A 114 -7.31 -5.81 13.05
C ALA A 114 -7.31 -4.99 14.35
N PRO A 115 -8.43 -4.41 14.82
CA PRO A 115 -8.44 -3.67 16.08
C PRO A 115 -7.99 -4.52 17.26
N GLN A 116 -8.58 -5.72 17.42
CA GLN A 116 -8.25 -6.62 18.51
C GLN A 116 -6.79 -7.04 18.52
N VAL A 117 -6.23 -7.33 17.34
CA VAL A 117 -4.84 -7.76 17.20
C VAL A 117 -3.90 -6.60 17.52
N LEU A 118 -4.15 -5.42 16.98
CA LEU A 118 -3.33 -4.24 17.24
C LEU A 118 -3.35 -3.84 18.72
N GLU A 119 -4.52 -3.84 19.37
CA GLU A 119 -4.66 -3.58 20.80
C GLU A 119 -3.85 -4.58 21.66
N ARG A 120 -3.89 -5.88 21.30
CA ARG A 120 -3.14 -6.92 22.02
C ARG A 120 -1.64 -6.81 21.87
N LEU A 121 -1.16 -6.26 20.75
CA LEU A 121 0.26 -6.10 20.44
C LEU A 121 0.82 -4.75 20.91
N HIS A 122 -0.01 -3.71 20.93
CA HIS A 122 0.39 -2.36 21.34
C HIS A 122 0.94 -2.34 22.76
N GLY A 123 2.07 -1.66 22.95
CA GLY A 123 2.79 -1.61 24.24
C GLY A 123 3.61 -2.86 24.59
N LYS A 124 3.38 -4.01 23.90
CA LYS A 124 4.22 -5.22 24.05
C LYS A 124 5.30 -5.32 22.99
N TYR A 125 4.98 -4.88 21.78
CA TYR A 125 5.87 -4.84 20.62
C TYR A 125 5.92 -3.43 20.06
N LYS A 126 7.03 -3.09 19.41
CA LYS A 126 7.07 -1.94 18.51
C LYS A 126 6.26 -2.27 17.26
N LEU A 127 5.34 -1.39 16.88
CA LEU A 127 4.48 -1.61 15.72
C LEU A 127 4.87 -0.72 14.54
N GLY A 128 4.95 -1.31 13.35
CA GLY A 128 5.23 -0.61 12.11
C GLY A 128 4.18 -0.87 11.04
N LEU A 129 3.99 0.09 10.15
CA LEU A 129 3.22 -0.06 8.93
C LEU A 129 4.09 0.25 7.72
N ILE A 130 4.05 -0.60 6.69
CA ILE A 130 4.70 -0.34 5.39
C ILE A 130 3.69 -0.64 4.28
N SER A 131 3.22 0.39 3.58
CA SER A 131 2.25 0.25 2.49
C SER A 131 2.79 0.73 1.16
N ASN A 132 2.58 -0.06 0.09
CA ASN A 132 2.80 0.38 -1.27
C ASN A 132 1.54 1.12 -1.77
N LEU A 133 1.60 2.44 -1.79
CA LEU A 133 0.53 3.28 -2.31
C LEU A 133 1.08 4.60 -2.87
N ALA A 134 0.80 4.86 -4.14
CA ALA A 134 1.22 6.09 -4.83
C ALA A 134 0.40 7.34 -4.44
N ILE A 135 -0.62 7.20 -3.59
CA ILE A 135 -1.43 8.29 -3.03
C ILE A 135 -1.30 8.24 -1.50
N PRO A 136 -0.22 8.80 -0.92
CA PRO A 136 0.00 8.75 0.53
C PRO A 136 -1.16 9.32 1.35
N GLU A 137 -1.78 10.40 0.87
CA GLU A 137 -2.91 11.06 1.53
C GLU A 137 -4.11 10.11 1.72
N CYS A 138 -4.30 9.17 0.78
CA CYS A 138 -5.34 8.15 0.89
C CYS A 138 -5.04 7.19 2.06
N ALA A 139 -3.79 6.73 2.19
CA ALA A 139 -3.40 5.85 3.30
C ALA A 139 -3.61 6.55 4.65
N TRP A 140 -3.20 7.81 4.78
CA TRP A 140 -3.40 8.59 6.00
C TRP A 140 -4.88 8.76 6.35
N LYS A 141 -5.73 9.10 5.37
CA LYS A 141 -7.18 9.20 5.57
C LYS A 141 -7.79 7.86 6.02
N LEU A 142 -7.35 6.73 5.47
CA LEU A 142 -7.81 5.40 5.89
C LEU A 142 -7.38 5.06 7.32
N LEU A 143 -6.13 5.36 7.69
CA LEU A 143 -5.62 5.14 9.05
C LEU A 143 -6.38 5.99 10.09
N GLU A 144 -6.77 7.19 9.74
CA GLU A 144 -7.59 8.06 10.58
C GLU A 144 -9.05 7.56 10.63
N LYS A 145 -9.67 7.25 9.48
CA LYS A 145 -11.04 6.73 9.38
C LYS A 145 -11.27 5.50 10.25
N PHE A 146 -10.29 4.60 10.30
CA PHE A 146 -10.37 3.35 11.05
C PHE A 146 -9.69 3.41 12.44
N ASN A 147 -9.24 4.59 12.89
CA ASN A 147 -8.53 4.79 14.15
C ASN A 147 -7.28 3.91 14.32
N LEU A 148 -6.57 3.60 13.25
CA LEU A 148 -5.40 2.72 13.28
C LEU A 148 -4.09 3.46 13.53
N LYS A 149 -4.00 4.76 13.20
CA LYS A 149 -2.78 5.55 13.22
C LYS A 149 -2.00 5.46 14.53
N ASN A 150 -2.71 5.54 15.65
CA ASN A 150 -2.10 5.64 16.98
C ASN A 150 -1.50 4.33 17.51
N PHE A 151 -1.73 3.21 16.83
CA PHE A 151 -1.10 1.94 17.19
C PHE A 151 0.37 1.87 16.76
N PHE A 152 0.77 2.63 15.74
CA PHE A 152 2.07 2.46 15.09
C PHE A 152 3.13 3.44 15.60
N ASP A 153 4.30 2.91 15.97
CA ASP A 153 5.52 3.67 16.26
C ASP A 153 6.17 4.22 14.97
N THR A 154 5.93 3.58 13.81
CA THR A 154 6.37 4.05 12.50
C THR A 154 5.38 3.69 11.41
N ILE A 155 5.13 4.62 10.50
CA ILE A 155 4.31 4.44 9.30
C ILE A 155 5.15 4.87 8.11
N ILE A 156 5.22 4.03 7.08
CA ILE A 156 5.95 4.32 5.85
C ILE A 156 5.03 4.01 4.66
N ILE A 157 4.73 5.03 3.88
CA ILE A 157 3.98 4.93 2.64
C ILE A 157 4.95 5.12 1.48
N SER A 158 4.97 4.20 0.53
CA SER A 158 5.95 4.18 -0.56
C SER A 158 5.97 5.48 -1.38
N GLY A 159 4.81 6.07 -1.64
CA GLY A 159 4.68 7.32 -2.39
C GLY A 159 5.29 8.55 -1.70
N GLU A 160 5.47 8.53 -0.35
CA GLU A 160 6.13 9.62 0.37
C GLU A 160 7.65 9.59 0.23
N ILE A 161 8.20 8.39 0.14
CA ILE A 161 9.65 8.19 0.13
C ILE A 161 10.19 7.78 -1.24
N ASN A 162 9.31 7.70 -2.23
CA ASN A 162 9.60 7.20 -3.58
C ASN A 162 10.36 5.87 -3.58
N ARG A 163 10.00 4.95 -2.67
CA ARG A 163 10.55 3.58 -2.58
C ARG A 163 9.46 2.61 -2.17
N ARG A 164 9.31 1.53 -2.93
CA ARG A 164 8.25 0.53 -2.69
C ARG A 164 8.82 -0.83 -2.28
N LYS A 165 8.03 -1.63 -1.60
CA LYS A 165 8.31 -3.06 -1.42
C LYS A 165 8.42 -3.72 -2.80
N PRO A 166 9.35 -4.64 -3.03
CA PRO A 166 10.23 -5.31 -2.07
C PRO A 166 11.63 -4.68 -1.92
N SER A 167 11.81 -3.37 -2.13
CA SER A 167 13.10 -2.70 -1.91
C SER A 167 13.59 -2.92 -0.47
N ALA A 168 14.86 -3.28 -0.31
CA ALA A 168 15.47 -3.40 1.01
C ALA A 168 15.43 -2.08 1.79
N GLU A 169 15.50 -0.95 1.10
CA GLU A 169 15.55 0.40 1.71
C GLU A 169 14.30 0.71 2.54
N ILE A 170 13.09 0.32 2.07
CA ILE A 170 11.85 0.62 2.79
C ILE A 170 11.77 -0.14 4.12
N PHE A 171 12.24 -1.41 4.14
CA PHE A 171 12.30 -2.21 5.37
C PHE A 171 13.38 -1.72 6.30
N GLN A 172 14.59 -1.41 5.80
CA GLN A 172 15.69 -0.87 6.59
C GLN A 172 15.33 0.46 7.24
N LYS A 173 14.61 1.34 6.53
CA LYS A 173 14.08 2.59 7.07
C LYS A 173 13.14 2.32 8.25
N ALA A 174 12.21 1.36 8.11
CA ALA A 174 11.29 1.00 9.20
C ALA A 174 12.03 0.43 10.41
N LEU A 175 12.97 -0.50 10.20
CA LEU A 175 13.79 -1.07 11.26
C LEU A 175 14.61 -0.01 12.01
N LYS A 176 15.19 0.94 11.26
CA LYS A 176 15.92 2.08 11.84
C LYS A 176 15.01 2.95 12.70
N ASN A 177 13.82 3.30 12.22
CA ASN A 177 12.86 4.11 12.96
C ASN A 177 12.41 3.42 14.27
N LEU A 178 12.22 2.08 14.22
CA LEU A 178 11.83 1.29 15.38
C LEU A 178 12.98 0.98 16.34
N GLY A 179 14.24 1.18 15.94
CA GLY A 179 15.43 0.88 16.73
C GLY A 179 15.64 -0.62 16.98
N VAL A 180 15.27 -1.48 16.02
CA VAL A 180 15.37 -2.95 16.14
C VAL A 180 16.23 -3.54 15.03
N LYS A 181 16.83 -4.72 15.31
CA LYS A 181 17.53 -5.52 14.29
C LYS A 181 16.52 -6.28 13.44
N ALA A 182 16.85 -6.56 12.20
CA ALA A 182 15.99 -7.33 11.29
C ALA A 182 15.58 -8.69 11.88
N SER A 183 16.50 -9.39 12.53
CA SER A 183 16.23 -10.68 13.20
C SER A 183 15.29 -10.61 14.42
N GLU A 184 15.00 -9.40 14.91
CA GLU A 184 14.08 -9.13 16.02
C GLU A 184 12.71 -8.63 15.51
N ALA A 185 12.53 -8.58 14.19
CA ALA A 185 11.32 -8.05 13.54
C ALA A 185 10.60 -9.12 12.71
N LEU A 186 9.28 -9.03 12.73
CA LEU A 186 8.36 -9.87 11.97
C LEU A 186 7.53 -8.98 11.06
N PHE A 187 7.38 -9.36 9.79
CA PHE A 187 6.47 -8.71 8.85
C PHE A 187 5.24 -9.57 8.56
N VAL A 188 4.07 -8.96 8.48
CA VAL A 188 2.80 -9.62 8.15
C VAL A 188 2.19 -8.92 6.93
N GLY A 189 1.88 -9.68 5.89
CA GLY A 189 1.24 -9.15 4.69
C GLY A 189 0.72 -10.24 3.76
N ASP A 190 0.00 -9.84 2.71
CA ASP A 190 -0.76 -10.76 1.83
C ASP A 190 -0.04 -11.10 0.52
N MET A 191 0.96 -10.31 0.10
CA MET A 191 1.62 -10.48 -1.20
C MET A 191 2.99 -11.18 -1.10
N PRO A 192 3.11 -12.44 -1.58
CA PRO A 192 4.35 -13.22 -1.45
C PRO A 192 5.61 -12.52 -1.95
N GLY A 193 5.54 -11.87 -3.13
CA GLY A 193 6.68 -11.16 -3.72
C GLY A 193 7.11 -9.90 -2.98
N LEU A 194 6.18 -9.23 -2.31
CA LEU A 194 6.41 -7.95 -1.64
C LEU A 194 6.63 -8.14 -0.13
N ASP A 195 5.72 -8.91 0.51
CA ASP A 195 5.59 -8.97 1.96
C ASP A 195 6.28 -10.18 2.59
N ILE A 196 6.71 -11.13 1.75
CA ILE A 196 7.50 -12.28 2.20
C ILE A 196 8.92 -12.18 1.66
N ALA A 197 9.09 -12.08 0.34
CA ALA A 197 10.42 -12.03 -0.25
C ALA A 197 11.21 -10.79 0.17
N GLY A 198 10.56 -9.62 0.25
CA GLY A 198 11.20 -8.36 0.64
C GLY A 198 11.77 -8.39 2.07
N PRO A 199 10.94 -8.63 3.11
CA PRO A 199 11.43 -8.69 4.49
C PRO A 199 12.47 -9.80 4.70
N LYS A 200 12.29 -10.97 4.10
CA LYS A 200 13.26 -12.07 4.24
C LYS A 200 14.64 -11.74 3.65
N LYS A 201 14.69 -10.97 2.56
CA LYS A 201 15.96 -10.49 1.97
C LYS A 201 16.77 -9.59 2.93
N VAL A 202 16.10 -8.88 3.84
CA VAL A 202 16.77 -8.06 4.84
C VAL A 202 16.98 -8.78 6.19
N GLY A 203 16.56 -10.05 6.30
CA GLY A 203 16.77 -10.89 7.49
C GLY A 203 15.64 -10.83 8.53
N MET A 204 14.46 -10.32 8.17
CA MET A 204 13.26 -10.38 8.99
C MET A 204 12.56 -11.73 8.89
N LYS A 205 11.78 -12.10 9.91
CA LYS A 205 10.74 -13.13 9.76
C LYS A 205 9.56 -12.57 8.97
N ALA A 206 8.82 -13.44 8.28
CA ALA A 206 7.67 -13.03 7.47
C ALA A 206 6.52 -14.04 7.57
N ILE A 207 5.32 -13.55 7.85
CA ILE A 207 4.07 -14.32 7.90
C ILE A 207 3.17 -13.87 6.76
N LEU A 208 2.71 -14.85 5.98
CA LEU A 208 1.73 -14.62 4.93
C LEU A 208 0.32 -14.69 5.52
N ILE A 209 -0.46 -13.61 5.39
CA ILE A 209 -1.91 -13.69 5.55
C ILE A 209 -2.53 -14.09 4.21
N GLN A 210 -3.12 -15.28 4.15
CA GLN A 210 -3.63 -15.84 2.89
C GLN A 210 -5.05 -15.36 2.62
N ARG A 211 -5.17 -14.29 1.83
CA ARG A 211 -6.46 -13.74 1.35
C ARG A 211 -6.93 -14.36 0.03
N ARG A 212 -6.02 -14.96 -0.72
CA ARG A 212 -6.26 -15.53 -2.06
C ARG A 212 -5.83 -16.99 -2.09
N PRO A 213 -6.32 -17.78 -3.06
CA PRO A 213 -5.83 -19.15 -3.24
C PRO A 213 -4.31 -19.20 -3.32
N ALA A 214 -3.71 -20.23 -2.73
CA ALA A 214 -2.27 -20.39 -2.72
C ALA A 214 -1.73 -20.50 -4.15
N ASN A 215 -0.74 -19.68 -4.48
CA ASN A 215 0.06 -19.87 -5.68
C ASN A 215 1.28 -20.73 -5.31
N ASN A 216 1.33 -21.97 -5.79
CA ASN A 216 2.37 -22.95 -5.48
C ASN A 216 3.77 -22.59 -6.04
N LYS A 217 3.93 -21.44 -6.73
CA LYS A 217 5.18 -20.99 -7.34
C LYS A 217 5.95 -19.96 -6.50
N MET A 218 5.81 -19.99 -5.15
CA MET A 218 6.61 -19.09 -4.31
C MET A 218 8.06 -19.58 -4.21
N GLU A 219 9.00 -18.79 -4.70
CA GLU A 219 10.45 -19.06 -4.56
C GLU A 219 10.92 -18.92 -3.11
N ILE A 220 10.38 -17.95 -2.38
CA ILE A 220 10.70 -17.68 -0.97
C ILE A 220 9.48 -18.00 -0.11
N LYS A 221 9.62 -18.99 0.79
CA LYS A 221 8.53 -19.42 1.67
C LYS A 221 8.39 -18.50 2.90
N PRO A 222 7.15 -18.22 3.34
CA PRO A 222 6.89 -17.55 4.61
C PRO A 222 7.34 -18.46 5.78
N ASP A 223 7.63 -17.87 6.94
CA ASP A 223 7.90 -18.63 8.16
C ASP A 223 6.63 -19.34 8.66
N LYS A 224 5.48 -18.68 8.54
CA LYS A 224 4.14 -19.24 8.74
C LYS A 224 3.14 -18.62 7.77
N THR A 225 2.01 -19.31 7.58
CA THR A 225 0.85 -18.80 6.84
C THR A 225 -0.35 -18.81 7.79
N ILE A 226 -1.10 -17.73 7.81
CA ILE A 226 -2.33 -17.56 8.58
C ILE A 226 -3.49 -17.20 7.64
N LYS A 227 -4.72 -17.44 8.05
CA LYS A 227 -5.93 -17.03 7.31
C LYS A 227 -6.63 -15.84 7.97
N ARG A 228 -6.45 -15.67 9.27
CA ARG A 228 -6.99 -14.57 10.06
C ARG A 228 -5.89 -13.90 10.87
N LEU A 229 -6.02 -12.60 11.10
CA LEU A 229 -5.02 -11.84 11.88
C LEU A 229 -4.92 -12.35 13.32
N THR A 230 -6.02 -12.81 13.91
CA THR A 230 -6.02 -13.36 15.27
C THR A 230 -5.11 -14.58 15.46
N GLU A 231 -4.82 -15.34 14.40
CA GLU A 231 -3.87 -16.46 14.45
C GLU A 231 -2.41 -16.01 14.68
N LEU A 232 -2.12 -14.71 14.52
CA LEU A 232 -0.82 -14.14 14.82
C LEU A 232 -0.49 -14.16 16.32
N LEU A 233 -1.50 -14.00 17.18
CA LEU A 233 -1.30 -13.85 18.62
C LEU A 233 -0.60 -15.07 19.27
N PRO A 234 -1.09 -16.32 19.10
CA PRO A 234 -0.38 -17.47 19.65
C PRO A 234 1.00 -17.69 19.05
N ILE A 235 1.22 -17.32 17.77
CA ILE A 235 2.56 -17.43 17.14
C ILE A 235 3.59 -16.52 17.83
N LEU A 236 3.16 -15.36 18.30
CA LEU A 236 4.03 -14.40 19.00
C LEU A 236 4.24 -14.75 20.47
N GLU A 237 3.34 -15.48 21.10
CA GLU A 237 3.49 -15.99 22.47
C GLU A 237 4.55 -17.11 22.54
N ASP A 238 4.72 -17.87 21.46
CA ASP A 238 5.70 -18.97 21.33
C ASP A 238 7.10 -18.48 20.87
N CYS A 239 7.31 -17.19 20.62
CA CYS A 239 8.55 -16.59 20.10
C CYS A 239 9.34 -15.83 21.17
#